data_fb7a140875b5831c826ad0374b6c76d4
#
_entry.id   fb7a140875b5831c826ad0374b6c76d4
#
_cell.length_a   1.000
_cell.length_b   1.000
_cell.length_c   1.000
_cell.angle_alpha   90.00
_cell.angle_beta   90.00
_cell.angle_gamma   90.00
#
_symmetry.space_group_name_H-M   'P 1'
#
loop_
_entity.id
_entity.type
_entity.pdbx_description
1 polymer ?
#
loop_
_entity_poly.entity_id
_entity_poly.type
_entity_poly.pdbx_seq_one_letter_code
_entity_poly.pdbx_strand_id
1 'polypeptide(L)'
;MSGLSELYKEIALCQQCEIAKYRTKVVPGEGAEDANIMFIGEAPGWHEDQQGRPFVGPAGLFLEQLLASINLKRGQVYIANVIKCRPQGNRDPLPIEIHNCRKWLERQIELIRPKLIVTLGRYSMTMFFPGNSISKIHGTAQKRDNVIYYAMYHPAAALHQQSLRQAIEEDMLKIPSLLAQAEKIKEEQPQPQQLTMFEV
;
A
#
# COMPACT_ATOMS: atom_id res chain seq x y z
N MET A 1 10.77 -7.83 19.81
CA MET A 1 10.87 -7.27 18.44
C MET A 1 9.47 -7.28 17.86
N SER A 2 9.07 -6.27 17.09
CA SER A 2 7.74 -6.25 16.48
C SER A 2 7.62 -7.33 15.38
N GLY A 3 6.41 -7.80 15.11
CA GLY A 3 6.17 -8.78 14.03
C GLY A 3 6.64 -8.28 12.66
N LEU A 4 6.59 -6.94 12.41
CA LEU A 4 7.10 -6.34 11.18
C LEU A 4 8.64 -6.41 11.08
N SER A 5 9.35 -6.20 12.18
CA SER A 5 10.82 -6.30 12.20
C SER A 5 11.30 -7.72 11.85
N GLU A 6 10.60 -8.76 12.30
CA GLU A 6 10.89 -10.14 11.94
C GLU A 6 10.53 -10.42 10.48
N LEU A 7 9.37 -9.97 10.04
CA LEU A 7 8.95 -10.08 8.63
C LEU A 7 9.96 -9.44 7.68
N TYR A 8 10.54 -8.29 8.03
CA TYR A 8 11.55 -7.62 7.20
C TYR A 8 12.83 -8.44 7.04
N LYS A 9 13.25 -9.17 8.07
CA LYS A 9 14.38 -10.10 7.99
C LYS A 9 14.09 -11.24 7.03
N GLU A 10 12.88 -11.81 7.08
CA GLU A 10 12.47 -12.87 6.16
C GLU A 10 12.41 -12.35 4.71
N ILE A 11 11.85 -11.15 4.47
CA ILE A 11 11.80 -10.53 3.14
C ILE A 11 13.21 -10.28 2.61
N ALA A 12 14.14 -9.86 3.45
CA ALA A 12 15.53 -9.59 3.06
C ALA A 12 16.23 -10.84 2.50
N LEU A 13 15.90 -12.02 3.03
CA LEU A 13 16.46 -13.32 2.63
C LEU A 13 15.71 -13.99 1.47
N CYS A 14 14.62 -13.38 0.98
CA CYS A 14 13.78 -13.98 -0.04
C CYS A 14 14.52 -14.19 -1.37
N GLN A 15 14.40 -15.40 -1.93
CA GLN A 15 15.00 -15.84 -3.22
C GLN A 15 13.95 -16.46 -4.18
N GLN A 16 12.65 -16.14 -4.02
CA GLN A 16 11.56 -16.87 -4.66
C GLN A 16 11.28 -16.50 -6.12
N CYS A 17 11.99 -15.54 -6.69
CA CYS A 17 11.85 -15.16 -8.10
C CYS A 17 13.18 -14.66 -8.67
N GLU A 18 13.27 -14.62 -10.00
CA GLU A 18 14.48 -14.20 -10.72
C GLU A 18 14.94 -12.77 -10.37
N ILE A 19 14.01 -11.87 -10.02
CA ILE A 19 14.37 -10.49 -9.64
C ILE A 19 15.32 -10.47 -8.44
N ALA A 20 15.23 -11.45 -7.54
CA ALA A 20 16.10 -11.51 -6.36
C ALA A 20 17.60 -11.60 -6.71
N LYS A 21 17.93 -12.10 -7.90
CA LYS A 21 19.33 -12.22 -8.38
C LYS A 21 19.93 -10.86 -8.81
N TYR A 22 19.10 -9.89 -9.14
CA TYR A 22 19.50 -8.62 -9.77
C TYR A 22 19.23 -7.39 -8.91
N ARG A 23 18.47 -7.53 -7.82
CA ARG A 23 18.20 -6.42 -6.92
C ARG A 23 19.47 -5.97 -6.19
N THR A 24 19.60 -4.68 -5.94
CA THR A 24 20.62 -4.13 -5.06
C THR A 24 20.20 -4.29 -3.60
N LYS A 25 18.96 -3.85 -3.28
CA LYS A 25 18.35 -4.02 -1.97
C LYS A 25 16.90 -4.46 -2.11
N VAL A 26 16.43 -5.21 -1.12
CA VAL A 26 14.99 -5.44 -0.97
C VAL A 26 14.33 -4.17 -0.42
N VAL A 27 13.08 -3.93 -0.82
CA VAL A 27 12.27 -2.79 -0.37
C VAL A 27 11.03 -3.34 0.32
N PRO A 28 11.10 -3.66 1.62
CA PRO A 28 10.01 -4.33 2.32
C PRO A 28 8.77 -3.44 2.45
N GLY A 29 8.95 -2.20 2.80
CA GLY A 29 7.95 -1.18 3.11
C GLY A 29 8.46 -0.27 4.21
N GLU A 30 7.74 0.81 4.52
CA GLU A 30 8.12 1.80 5.52
C GLU A 30 6.89 2.53 6.08
N GLY A 31 6.92 2.88 7.36
CA GLY A 31 5.89 3.70 8.01
C GLY A 31 5.54 3.22 9.40
N ALA A 32 4.43 3.73 9.95
CA ALA A 32 3.94 3.35 11.26
C ALA A 32 3.45 1.90 11.27
N GLU A 33 3.81 1.14 12.31
CA GLU A 33 3.41 -0.27 12.46
C GLU A 33 1.91 -0.43 12.77
N ASP A 34 1.28 0.63 13.26
CA ASP A 34 -0.14 0.75 13.58
C ASP A 34 -0.88 1.72 12.66
N ALA A 35 -0.36 1.95 11.44
CA ALA A 35 -0.91 2.89 10.49
C ALA A 35 -2.37 2.60 10.15
N ASN A 36 -3.24 3.59 10.28
CA ASN A 36 -4.63 3.49 9.83
C ASN A 36 -4.75 3.50 8.30
N ILE A 37 -3.76 4.05 7.58
CA ILE A 37 -3.75 4.15 6.12
C ILE A 37 -2.52 3.42 5.58
N MET A 38 -2.73 2.53 4.60
CA MET A 38 -1.66 1.84 3.89
C MET A 38 -1.73 2.17 2.39
N PHE A 39 -0.66 2.73 1.86
CA PHE A 39 -0.48 2.96 0.42
C PHE A 39 0.26 1.79 -0.21
N ILE A 40 -0.26 1.26 -1.30
CA ILE A 40 0.30 0.11 -2.00
C ILE A 40 0.57 0.47 -3.46
N GLY A 41 1.84 0.62 -3.82
CA GLY A 41 2.30 0.79 -5.19
C GLY A 41 2.54 -0.54 -5.90
N GLU A 42 3.23 -0.48 -7.03
CA GLU A 42 3.49 -1.62 -7.90
C GLU A 42 4.79 -2.34 -7.52
N ALA A 43 5.91 -1.68 -7.71
CA ALA A 43 7.26 -2.23 -7.57
C ALA A 43 8.27 -1.12 -7.22
N PRO A 44 9.40 -1.44 -6.60
CA PRO A 44 10.51 -0.50 -6.45
C PRO A 44 11.06 -0.05 -7.80
N GLY A 45 11.38 1.24 -7.94
CA GLY A 45 12.18 1.81 -8.99
C GLY A 45 13.68 1.77 -8.66
N TRP A 46 14.49 2.46 -9.48
CA TRP A 46 15.95 2.49 -9.30
C TRP A 46 16.37 3.12 -7.97
N HIS A 47 15.78 4.25 -7.60
CA HIS A 47 16.09 4.96 -6.36
C HIS A 47 15.75 4.12 -5.12
N GLU A 48 14.62 3.45 -5.16
CA GLU A 48 14.15 2.57 -4.10
C GLU A 48 15.05 1.36 -3.93
N ASP A 49 15.49 0.76 -5.02
CA ASP A 49 16.42 -0.38 -5.03
C ASP A 49 17.78 -0.01 -4.44
N GLN A 50 18.29 1.22 -4.70
CA GLN A 50 19.54 1.69 -4.11
C GLN A 50 19.42 1.96 -2.60
N GLN A 51 18.29 2.48 -2.14
CA GLN A 51 18.11 2.89 -0.76
C GLN A 51 17.49 1.80 0.13
N GLY A 52 16.72 0.86 -0.44
CA GLY A 52 15.94 -0.14 0.30
C GLY A 52 14.65 0.46 0.92
N ARG A 53 14.19 1.61 0.43
CA ARG A 53 13.03 2.35 0.94
C ARG A 53 12.03 2.59 -0.18
N PRO A 54 10.70 2.42 0.05
CA PRO A 54 9.69 2.64 -0.96
C PRO A 54 9.47 4.12 -1.24
N PHE A 55 9.13 4.48 -2.47
CA PHE A 55 8.75 5.84 -2.86
C PHE A 55 9.74 6.93 -2.40
N VAL A 56 11.00 6.82 -2.81
CA VAL A 56 12.07 7.81 -2.57
C VAL A 56 12.56 8.51 -3.84
N GLY A 57 12.13 8.05 -5.02
CA GLY A 57 12.37 8.71 -6.31
C GLY A 57 11.36 9.82 -6.62
N PRO A 58 11.32 10.35 -7.85
CA PRO A 58 10.42 11.44 -8.25
C PRO A 58 8.95 11.20 -7.95
N ALA A 59 8.44 9.98 -8.17
CA ALA A 59 7.08 9.60 -7.82
C ALA A 59 6.84 9.63 -6.30
N GLY A 60 7.86 9.30 -5.51
CA GLY A 60 7.83 9.37 -4.06
C GLY A 60 7.78 10.80 -3.54
N LEU A 61 8.57 11.71 -4.13
CA LEU A 61 8.50 13.15 -3.80
C LEU A 61 7.10 13.72 -4.06
N PHE A 62 6.48 13.31 -5.16
CA PHE A 62 5.11 13.72 -5.43
C PHE A 62 4.11 13.10 -4.43
N LEU A 63 4.29 11.83 -4.04
CA LEU A 63 3.47 11.23 -2.98
C LEU A 63 3.61 11.99 -1.65
N GLU A 64 4.79 12.47 -1.30
CA GLU A 64 4.99 13.29 -0.09
C GLU A 64 4.26 14.63 -0.17
N GLN A 65 4.25 15.29 -1.34
CA GLN A 65 3.44 16.50 -1.57
C GLN A 65 1.95 16.21 -1.41
N LEU A 66 1.47 15.09 -1.94
CA LEU A 66 0.08 14.65 -1.80
C LEU A 66 -0.27 14.37 -0.34
N LEU A 67 0.58 13.69 0.42
CA LEU A 67 0.37 13.47 1.85
C LEU A 67 0.30 14.80 2.62
N ALA A 68 1.20 15.72 2.33
CA ALA A 68 1.22 17.03 2.94
C ALA A 68 -0.07 17.84 2.66
N SER A 69 -0.68 17.71 1.46
CA SER A 69 -1.93 18.39 1.09
C SER A 69 -3.13 17.97 1.93
N ILE A 70 -3.06 16.82 2.58
CA ILE A 70 -4.08 16.30 3.52
C ILE A 70 -3.58 16.26 4.98
N ASN A 71 -2.54 17.07 5.29
CA ASN A 71 -1.93 17.17 6.62
C ASN A 71 -1.38 15.85 7.19
N LEU A 72 -0.96 14.92 6.34
CA LEU A 72 -0.28 13.69 6.74
C LEU A 72 1.21 13.75 6.43
N LYS A 73 1.99 13.08 7.28
CA LYS A 73 3.43 12.84 7.09
C LYS A 73 3.66 11.38 6.74
N ARG A 74 4.75 11.11 6.01
CA ARG A 74 5.17 9.76 5.61
C ARG A 74 5.21 8.76 6.79
N GLY A 75 5.70 9.19 7.96
CA GLY A 75 5.77 8.34 9.15
C GLY A 75 4.43 8.06 9.85
N GLN A 76 3.31 8.65 9.42
CA GLN A 76 1.97 8.41 9.97
C GLN A 76 1.16 7.40 9.16
N VAL A 77 1.65 7.04 7.99
CA VAL A 77 1.05 6.05 7.09
C VAL A 77 2.02 4.89 6.89
N TYR A 78 1.58 3.80 6.30
CA TYR A 78 2.46 2.74 5.85
C TYR A 78 2.50 2.70 4.32
N ILE A 79 3.69 2.59 3.74
CA ILE A 79 3.90 2.60 2.31
C ILE A 79 4.62 1.32 1.89
N ALA A 80 4.05 0.59 0.95
CA ALA A 80 4.63 -0.64 0.41
C ALA A 80 4.38 -0.75 -1.10
N ASN A 81 4.89 -1.82 -1.69
CA ASN A 81 4.60 -2.22 -3.07
C ASN A 81 4.09 -3.66 -3.12
N VAL A 82 3.43 -4.02 -4.21
CA VAL A 82 3.00 -5.40 -4.50
C VAL A 82 4.20 -6.33 -4.49
N ILE A 83 5.27 -5.97 -5.20
CA ILE A 83 6.54 -6.72 -5.15
C ILE A 83 7.62 -5.94 -4.41
N LYS A 84 8.55 -6.68 -3.78
CA LYS A 84 9.55 -6.10 -2.87
C LYS A 84 10.92 -5.86 -3.51
N CYS A 85 11.06 -6.22 -4.78
CA CYS A 85 12.32 -6.11 -5.53
C CYS A 85 12.05 -5.41 -6.86
N ARG A 86 13.06 -4.68 -7.35
CA ARG A 86 12.99 -3.93 -8.59
C ARG A 86 13.12 -4.84 -9.81
N PRO A 87 12.15 -4.89 -10.75
CA PRO A 87 12.34 -5.54 -12.04
C PRO A 87 13.40 -4.81 -12.87
N GLN A 88 14.21 -5.57 -13.61
CA GLN A 88 15.24 -4.99 -14.48
C GLN A 88 14.66 -3.99 -15.48
N GLY A 89 15.32 -2.84 -15.64
CA GLY A 89 14.84 -1.78 -16.52
C GLY A 89 13.51 -1.14 -16.11
N ASN A 90 13.05 -1.37 -14.87
CA ASN A 90 11.72 -0.94 -14.38
C ASN A 90 10.57 -1.47 -15.27
N ARG A 91 10.74 -2.68 -15.85
CA ARG A 91 9.63 -3.32 -16.56
C ARG A 91 8.47 -3.63 -15.64
N ASP A 92 7.33 -3.87 -16.21
CA ASP A 92 6.18 -4.40 -15.50
C ASP A 92 6.53 -5.72 -14.77
N PRO A 93 5.99 -5.96 -13.56
CA PRO A 93 6.16 -7.23 -12.86
C PRO A 93 5.41 -8.34 -13.59
N LEU A 94 6.05 -9.52 -13.67
CA LEU A 94 5.41 -10.71 -14.23
C LEU A 94 4.37 -11.29 -13.25
N PRO A 95 3.33 -11.98 -13.75
CA PRO A 95 2.33 -12.62 -12.90
C PRO A 95 2.93 -13.55 -11.84
N ILE A 96 3.96 -14.32 -12.20
CA ILE A 96 4.64 -15.22 -11.28
C ILE A 96 5.42 -14.47 -10.18
N GLU A 97 5.97 -13.28 -10.49
CA GLU A 97 6.66 -12.45 -9.52
C GLU A 97 5.69 -11.87 -8.50
N ILE A 98 4.53 -11.40 -8.98
CA ILE A 98 3.43 -10.95 -8.12
C ILE A 98 2.94 -12.09 -7.23
N HIS A 99 2.70 -13.26 -7.80
CA HIS A 99 2.24 -14.45 -7.08
C HIS A 99 3.20 -14.82 -5.94
N ASN A 100 4.48 -14.94 -6.24
CA ASN A 100 5.50 -15.34 -5.27
C ASN A 100 5.73 -14.28 -4.17
N CYS A 101 5.50 -13.00 -4.48
CA CYS A 101 5.72 -11.90 -3.54
C CYS A 101 4.48 -11.58 -2.68
N ARG A 102 3.29 -12.01 -3.11
CA ARG A 102 1.99 -11.69 -2.52
C ARG A 102 1.92 -11.96 -1.02
N LYS A 103 2.44 -13.09 -0.56
CA LYS A 103 2.46 -13.47 0.86
C LYS A 103 3.08 -12.41 1.78
N TRP A 104 4.07 -11.67 1.29
CA TRP A 104 4.72 -10.63 2.08
C TRP A 104 3.81 -9.43 2.31
N LEU A 105 3.08 -9.02 1.27
CA LEU A 105 2.11 -7.94 1.38
C LEU A 105 0.93 -8.34 2.28
N GLU A 106 0.42 -9.55 2.13
CA GLU A 106 -0.67 -10.10 2.97
C GLU A 106 -0.27 -10.10 4.44
N ARG A 107 0.91 -10.61 4.79
CA ARG A 107 1.42 -10.56 6.17
C ARG A 107 1.61 -9.14 6.70
N GLN A 108 2.01 -8.19 5.85
CA GLN A 108 2.08 -6.77 6.24
C GLN A 108 0.69 -6.22 6.56
N ILE A 109 -0.31 -6.50 5.74
CA ILE A 109 -1.70 -6.07 5.99
C ILE A 109 -2.23 -6.69 7.29
N GLU A 110 -1.98 -7.97 7.53
CA GLU A 110 -2.38 -8.67 8.76
C GLU A 110 -1.74 -8.10 10.03
N LEU A 111 -0.47 -7.70 9.96
CA LEU A 111 0.26 -7.14 11.09
C LEU A 111 -0.15 -5.69 11.38
N ILE A 112 -0.28 -4.87 10.34
CA ILE A 112 -0.59 -3.43 10.45
C ILE A 112 -2.07 -3.20 10.71
N ARG A 113 -2.96 -4.00 10.10
CA ARG A 113 -4.43 -3.89 10.17
C ARG A 113 -4.96 -2.50 9.81
N PRO A 114 -4.59 -1.98 8.64
CA PRO A 114 -5.03 -0.65 8.24
C PRO A 114 -6.55 -0.60 8.08
N LYS A 115 -7.15 0.54 8.36
CA LYS A 115 -8.58 0.81 8.13
C LYS A 115 -8.86 1.22 6.68
N LEU A 116 -7.88 1.81 6.03
CA LEU A 116 -7.93 2.28 4.64
C LEU A 116 -6.72 1.77 3.87
N ILE A 117 -6.95 1.05 2.78
CA ILE A 117 -5.93 0.63 1.83
C ILE A 117 -6.09 1.45 0.55
N VAL A 118 -5.08 2.25 0.21
CA VAL A 118 -5.02 3.05 -1.00
C VAL A 118 -4.12 2.36 -2.01
N THR A 119 -4.70 1.90 -3.12
CA THR A 119 -3.95 1.28 -4.22
C THR A 119 -3.46 2.34 -5.19
N LEU A 120 -2.18 2.35 -5.50
CA LEU A 120 -1.53 3.28 -6.41
C LEU A 120 -1.21 2.60 -7.75
N GLY A 121 -2.05 2.84 -8.75
CA GLY A 121 -1.90 2.30 -10.10
C GLY A 121 -2.53 0.92 -10.32
N ARG A 122 -2.36 0.38 -11.53
CA ARG A 122 -3.11 -0.78 -12.01
C ARG A 122 -2.78 -2.08 -11.26
N TYR A 123 -1.50 -2.35 -10.97
CA TYR A 123 -1.09 -3.64 -10.38
C TYR A 123 -1.57 -3.81 -8.95
N SER A 124 -1.43 -2.80 -8.11
CA SER A 124 -1.99 -2.83 -6.76
C SER A 124 -3.52 -2.82 -6.79
N MET A 125 -4.12 -2.04 -7.70
CA MET A 125 -5.57 -1.97 -7.86
C MET A 125 -6.16 -3.34 -8.23
N THR A 126 -5.59 -4.09 -9.19
CA THR A 126 -6.14 -5.39 -9.61
C THR A 126 -6.15 -6.45 -8.52
N MET A 127 -5.33 -6.34 -7.48
CA MET A 127 -5.37 -7.25 -6.33
C MET A 127 -6.67 -7.09 -5.51
N PHE A 128 -7.23 -5.89 -5.47
CA PHE A 128 -8.38 -5.56 -4.64
C PHE A 128 -9.65 -5.26 -5.46
N PHE A 129 -9.52 -4.93 -6.73
CA PHE A 129 -10.61 -4.62 -7.66
C PHE A 129 -10.46 -5.46 -8.95
N PRO A 130 -10.60 -6.80 -8.87
CA PRO A 130 -10.41 -7.66 -10.03
C PRO A 130 -11.39 -7.32 -11.14
N GLY A 131 -10.92 -7.41 -12.41
CA GLY A 131 -11.73 -7.13 -13.59
C GLY A 131 -11.94 -5.66 -13.92
N ASN A 132 -11.40 -4.74 -13.11
CA ASN A 132 -11.53 -3.30 -13.33
C ASN A 132 -10.28 -2.70 -13.99
N SER A 133 -10.43 -1.52 -14.59
CA SER A 133 -9.32 -0.71 -15.08
C SER A 133 -9.19 0.58 -14.27
N ILE A 134 -7.97 1.00 -14.01
CA ILE A 134 -7.70 2.19 -13.18
C ILE A 134 -8.35 3.46 -13.75
N SER A 135 -8.40 3.61 -15.07
CA SER A 135 -9.05 4.75 -15.73
C SER A 135 -10.56 4.85 -15.50
N LYS A 136 -11.20 3.75 -15.12
CA LYS A 136 -12.66 3.73 -14.85
C LYS A 136 -12.97 3.88 -13.37
N ILE A 137 -12.06 3.45 -12.48
CA ILE A 137 -12.37 3.37 -11.04
C ILE A 137 -11.47 4.21 -10.13
N HIS A 138 -10.51 4.99 -10.69
CA HIS A 138 -9.77 5.92 -9.83
C HIS A 138 -10.74 6.84 -9.09
N GLY A 139 -10.41 7.21 -7.88
CA GLY A 139 -11.26 8.04 -7.04
C GLY A 139 -12.50 7.32 -6.49
N THR A 140 -12.62 6.00 -6.65
CA THR A 140 -13.71 5.20 -6.07
C THR A 140 -13.24 4.35 -4.92
N ALA A 141 -14.12 4.18 -3.93
CA ALA A 141 -13.88 3.37 -2.75
C ALA A 141 -14.83 2.17 -2.70
N GLN A 142 -14.36 1.05 -2.16
CA GLN A 142 -15.14 -0.15 -1.89
C GLN A 142 -14.89 -0.61 -0.46
N LYS A 143 -15.96 -0.82 0.30
CA LYS A 143 -15.88 -1.43 1.63
C LYS A 143 -15.93 -2.95 1.51
N ARG A 144 -15.03 -3.65 2.20
CA ARG A 144 -15.11 -5.09 2.46
C ARG A 144 -14.74 -5.32 3.92
N ASP A 145 -15.61 -6.01 4.63
CA ASP A 145 -15.48 -6.20 6.08
C ASP A 145 -15.27 -4.84 6.78
N ASN A 146 -14.19 -4.68 7.52
CA ASN A 146 -13.86 -3.47 8.27
C ASN A 146 -12.81 -2.59 7.58
N VAL A 147 -12.52 -2.83 6.30
CA VAL A 147 -11.50 -2.11 5.54
C VAL A 147 -12.14 -1.41 4.35
N ILE A 148 -11.75 -0.16 4.14
CA ILE A 148 -12.06 0.56 2.91
C ILE A 148 -10.87 0.41 1.96
N TYR A 149 -11.15 -0.02 0.73
CA TYR A 149 -10.19 -0.07 -0.38
C TYR A 149 -10.47 1.09 -1.30
N TYR A 150 -9.43 1.83 -1.67
CA TYR A 150 -9.55 3.03 -2.49
C TYR A 150 -8.58 2.99 -3.66
N ALA A 151 -9.07 3.22 -4.88
CA ALA A 151 -8.25 3.15 -6.09
C ALA A 151 -7.79 4.55 -6.53
N MET A 152 -6.48 4.72 -6.72
CA MET A 152 -5.87 5.94 -7.24
C MET A 152 -4.91 5.63 -8.38
N TYR A 153 -4.69 6.60 -9.29
CA TYR A 153 -3.58 6.54 -10.22
C TYR A 153 -2.24 6.48 -9.48
N HIS A 154 -1.25 5.84 -10.11
CA HIS A 154 0.11 5.85 -9.57
C HIS A 154 0.70 7.28 -9.68
N PRO A 155 1.39 7.80 -8.66
CA PRO A 155 2.01 9.14 -8.71
C PRO A 155 2.94 9.35 -9.90
N ALA A 156 3.63 8.31 -10.37
CA ALA A 156 4.47 8.38 -11.57
C ALA A 156 3.70 8.78 -12.84
N ALA A 157 2.40 8.50 -12.92
CA ALA A 157 1.60 8.88 -14.08
C ALA A 157 1.54 10.40 -14.27
N ALA A 158 1.53 11.17 -13.20
CA ALA A 158 1.55 12.62 -13.25
C ALA A 158 2.88 13.21 -13.77
N LEU A 159 3.97 12.44 -13.70
CA LEU A 159 5.28 12.88 -14.22
C LEU A 159 5.33 12.86 -15.74
N HIS A 160 4.49 12.04 -16.37
CA HIS A 160 4.43 11.88 -17.83
C HIS A 160 3.20 12.56 -18.44
N GLN A 161 2.13 12.74 -17.67
CA GLN A 161 0.86 13.27 -18.17
C GLN A 161 0.25 14.25 -17.15
N GLN A 162 0.38 15.55 -17.45
CA GLN A 162 -0.06 16.62 -16.55
C GLN A 162 -1.56 16.58 -16.22
N SER A 163 -2.40 16.12 -17.13
CA SER A 163 -3.85 16.00 -16.88
C SER A 163 -4.17 14.98 -15.78
N LEU A 164 -3.33 13.97 -15.55
CA LEU A 164 -3.53 13.00 -14.48
C LEU A 164 -3.10 13.57 -13.11
N ARG A 165 -2.27 14.60 -13.09
CA ARG A 165 -1.85 15.25 -11.85
C ARG A 165 -3.04 15.79 -11.07
N GLN A 166 -3.90 16.56 -11.73
CA GLN A 166 -5.11 17.09 -11.12
C GLN A 166 -6.02 16.00 -10.58
N ALA A 167 -6.27 14.94 -11.36
CA ALA A 167 -7.09 13.81 -10.92
C ALA A 167 -6.50 13.12 -9.67
N ILE A 168 -5.17 12.97 -9.61
CA ILE A 168 -4.48 12.38 -8.44
C ILE A 168 -4.62 13.30 -7.21
N GLU A 169 -4.47 14.60 -7.38
CA GLU A 169 -4.62 15.60 -6.31
C GLU A 169 -6.06 15.61 -5.78
N GLU A 170 -7.06 15.61 -6.68
CA GLU A 170 -8.49 15.54 -6.32
C GLU A 170 -8.83 14.22 -5.58
N ASP A 171 -8.30 13.10 -6.05
CA ASP A 171 -8.51 11.80 -5.40
C ASP A 171 -7.85 11.76 -4.01
N MET A 172 -6.67 12.37 -3.85
CA MET A 172 -5.99 12.44 -2.56
C MET A 172 -6.80 13.20 -1.50
N LEU A 173 -7.48 14.28 -1.88
CA LEU A 173 -8.33 15.07 -0.98
C LEU A 173 -9.53 14.31 -0.42
N LYS A 174 -9.92 13.18 -1.00
CA LYS A 174 -11.02 12.32 -0.51
C LYS A 174 -10.60 11.43 0.66
N ILE A 175 -9.29 11.17 0.83
CA ILE A 175 -8.76 10.23 1.82
C ILE A 175 -9.18 10.54 3.26
N PRO A 176 -9.13 11.80 3.75
CA PRO A 176 -9.55 12.09 5.12
C PRO A 176 -11.01 11.71 5.40
N SER A 177 -11.92 11.94 4.45
CA SER A 177 -13.33 11.57 4.59
C SER A 177 -13.53 10.05 4.58
N LEU A 178 -12.78 9.33 3.75
CA LEU A 178 -12.80 7.86 3.70
C LEU A 178 -12.25 7.25 5.01
N LEU A 179 -11.19 7.84 5.57
CA LEU A 179 -10.67 7.40 6.86
C LEU A 179 -11.70 7.59 7.98
N ALA A 180 -12.34 8.75 8.04
CA ALA A 180 -13.40 9.03 9.02
C ALA A 180 -14.59 8.05 8.89
N GLN A 181 -14.94 7.63 7.67
CA GLN A 181 -15.95 6.58 7.44
C GLN A 181 -15.47 5.22 7.96
N ALA A 182 -14.21 4.85 7.70
CA ALA A 182 -13.62 3.59 8.16
C ALA A 182 -13.56 3.51 9.70
N GLU A 183 -13.38 4.63 10.37
CA GLU A 183 -13.35 4.71 11.85
C GLU A 183 -14.72 4.46 12.47
N LYS A 184 -15.77 5.05 11.91
CA LYS A 184 -17.16 4.82 12.37
C LYS A 184 -17.59 3.37 12.26
N ILE A 185 -17.14 2.64 11.23
CA ILE A 185 -17.46 1.23 11.02
C ILE A 185 -17.01 0.36 12.21
N LYS A 186 -15.89 0.70 12.83
CA LYS A 186 -15.35 -0.07 13.97
C LYS A 186 -16.12 0.18 15.27
N GLU A 187 -16.71 1.35 15.41
CA GLU A 187 -17.51 1.72 16.60
C GLU A 187 -18.91 1.06 16.59
N GLU A 188 -19.46 0.77 15.41
CA GLU A 188 -20.79 0.15 15.26
C GLU A 188 -20.80 -1.38 15.47
N GLN A 189 -19.65 -2.04 15.53
CA GLN A 189 -19.58 -3.47 15.86
C GLN A 189 -19.42 -3.64 17.36
N PRO A 190 -20.41 -4.24 18.08
CA PRO A 190 -20.26 -4.53 19.51
C PRO A 190 -19.05 -5.45 19.71
N GLN A 191 -18.17 -5.08 20.64
CA GLN A 191 -17.17 -6.02 21.13
C GLN A 191 -17.88 -7.30 21.55
N PRO A 192 -17.34 -8.51 21.25
CA PRO A 192 -17.91 -9.73 21.78
C PRO A 192 -17.99 -9.57 23.30
N GLN A 193 -19.21 -9.58 23.84
CA GLN A 193 -19.44 -9.59 25.28
C GLN A 193 -18.64 -10.77 25.81
N GLN A 194 -17.67 -10.50 26.66
CA GLN A 194 -17.10 -11.54 27.51
C GLN A 194 -18.28 -12.07 28.33
N LEU A 195 -18.73 -13.27 27.96
CA LEU A 195 -19.60 -14.04 28.81
C LEU A 195 -18.82 -14.28 30.11
N THR A 196 -19.15 -13.53 31.13
CA THR A 196 -18.73 -13.83 32.50
C THR A 196 -19.40 -15.15 32.87
N MET A 197 -18.66 -16.24 32.70
CA MET A 197 -19.00 -17.53 33.30
C MET A 197 -18.72 -17.44 34.79
N PHE A 198 -19.62 -16.84 35.54
CA PHE A 198 -19.75 -17.01 37.02
C PHE A 198 -21.07 -16.37 37.45
N GLU A 199 -22.16 -17.13 37.36
CA GLU A 199 -23.26 -17.11 38.31
C GLU A 199 -23.74 -18.54 38.46
N VAL A 200 -23.30 -19.16 39.52
CA VAL A 200 -23.96 -20.26 40.21
C VAL A 200 -24.10 -19.85 41.66
#